data_6fe7006339f235c3be1acd23f8e447aa
#
_entry.id   6fe7006339f235c3be1acd23f8e447aa
#
_cell.length_a   1.000
_cell.length_b   1.000
_cell.length_c   1.000
_cell.angle_alpha   90.00
_cell.angle_beta   90.00
_cell.angle_gamma   90.00
#
_symmetry.space_group_name_H-M   'P 1'
#
loop_
_entity.id
_entity.type
_entity.pdbx_description
1 polymer ?
#
loop_
_entity_poly.entity_id
_entity_poly.type
_entity_poly.pdbx_seq_one_letter_code
_entity_poly.pdbx_strand_id
1 'polypeptide(L)'
;MWGCGGIFILHEEVDYMLTPKQNMLEVIKGGNPDRFVNQYEAVQLLFHPFMFTNPLLQPGQENVVNAWGVTNTFPKGVPGSFPVHTPDKIVVKDIEDWKDYVHAPSLKFTQDQWDMVKAQYDAVDGEQAFKAAFVAPGLFEQTHHLCEISLSLIHI
;
A
#
# COMPACT_ATOMS: atom_id res chain seq x y z
N MET A 1 59.91 22.82 -37.71
CA MET A 1 58.50 22.33 -37.86
C MET A 1 58.11 21.64 -36.55
N TRP A 2 57.38 22.36 -35.71
CA TRP A 2 56.95 21.88 -34.37
C TRP A 2 55.53 21.44 -34.48
N GLY A 3 55.27 20.14 -34.27
CA GLY A 3 53.91 19.59 -34.22
C GLY A 3 53.30 19.81 -32.84
N CYS A 4 52.26 20.60 -32.73
CA CYS A 4 51.40 20.67 -31.55
C CYS A 4 50.61 19.36 -31.43
N GLY A 5 51.00 18.53 -30.48
CA GLY A 5 50.17 17.41 -30.03
C GLY A 5 49.04 17.94 -29.16
N GLY A 6 47.83 17.99 -29.73
CA GLY A 6 46.63 18.29 -28.94
C GLY A 6 46.33 17.13 -27.98
N ILE A 7 46.33 17.40 -26.69
CA ILE A 7 45.86 16.47 -25.67
C ILE A 7 44.31 16.47 -25.77
N PHE A 8 43.76 15.42 -26.35
CA PHE A 8 42.33 15.14 -26.20
C PHE A 8 42.07 14.64 -24.77
N ILE A 9 41.58 15.53 -23.93
CA ILE A 9 40.99 15.13 -22.65
C ILE A 9 39.64 14.50 -23.00
N LEU A 10 39.60 13.17 -23.01
CA LEU A 10 38.35 12.44 -22.98
C LEU A 10 37.71 12.72 -21.62
N HIS A 11 36.74 13.62 -21.57
CA HIS A 11 35.80 13.66 -20.47
C HIS A 11 34.99 12.34 -20.57
N GLU A 12 35.34 11.36 -19.75
CA GLU A 12 34.40 10.31 -19.42
C GLU A 12 33.21 11.04 -18.76
N GLU A 13 32.12 11.21 -19.50
CA GLU A 13 30.81 11.50 -18.91
C GLU A 13 30.52 10.29 -18.03
N VAL A 14 30.70 10.45 -16.72
CA VAL A 14 30.18 9.50 -15.75
C VAL A 14 28.66 9.59 -15.84
N ASP A 15 28.08 8.63 -16.54
CA ASP A 15 26.64 8.52 -16.72
C ASP A 15 26.06 8.17 -15.34
N TYR A 16 25.71 9.20 -14.58
CA TYR A 16 25.05 9.04 -13.27
C TYR A 16 23.63 8.55 -13.53
N MET A 17 23.44 7.24 -13.38
CA MET A 17 22.10 6.67 -13.42
C MET A 17 21.22 7.32 -12.37
N LEU A 18 20.05 7.80 -12.79
CA LEU A 18 19.05 8.34 -11.89
C LEU A 18 18.58 7.28 -10.91
N THR A 19 18.34 7.68 -9.65
CA THR A 19 17.74 6.77 -8.67
C THR A 19 16.31 6.40 -9.08
N PRO A 20 15.72 5.31 -8.54
CA PRO A 20 14.33 4.98 -8.83
C PRO A 20 13.38 6.15 -8.57
N LYS A 21 13.58 6.89 -7.48
CA LYS A 21 12.80 8.09 -7.16
C LYS A 21 12.98 9.22 -8.17
N GLN A 22 14.20 9.49 -8.60
CA GLN A 22 14.49 10.50 -9.61
C GLN A 22 13.88 10.14 -10.96
N ASN A 23 14.01 8.89 -11.41
CA ASN A 23 13.35 8.39 -12.62
C ASN A 23 11.84 8.58 -12.58
N MET A 24 11.19 8.22 -11.47
CA MET A 24 9.76 8.42 -11.32
C MET A 24 9.38 9.91 -11.34
N LEU A 25 10.18 10.78 -10.73
CA LEU A 25 9.98 12.23 -10.80
C LEU A 25 10.09 12.77 -12.23
N GLU A 26 11.04 12.28 -13.01
CA GLU A 26 11.17 12.66 -14.42
C GLU A 26 9.93 12.24 -15.22
N VAL A 27 9.41 11.02 -15.01
CA VAL A 27 8.17 10.58 -15.65
C VAL A 27 6.98 11.49 -15.28
N ILE A 28 6.83 11.80 -13.98
CA ILE A 28 5.72 12.64 -13.49
C ILE A 28 5.77 14.06 -14.09
N LYS A 29 6.97 14.60 -14.27
CA LYS A 29 7.19 15.95 -14.82
C LYS A 29 7.13 16.00 -16.35
N GLY A 30 7.07 14.85 -17.03
CA GLY A 30 7.24 14.76 -18.48
C GLY A 30 8.67 15.06 -18.95
N GLY A 31 9.67 14.80 -18.10
CA GLY A 31 11.10 14.98 -18.36
C GLY A 31 11.74 13.79 -19.05
N ASN A 32 13.02 13.55 -18.76
CA ASN A 32 13.83 12.54 -19.42
C ASN A 32 14.32 11.48 -18.41
N PRO A 33 13.49 10.46 -18.09
CA PRO A 33 13.96 9.34 -17.28
C PRO A 33 15.01 8.54 -18.07
N ASP A 34 16.00 7.98 -17.39
CA ASP A 34 17.00 7.12 -18.03
C ASP A 34 16.50 5.69 -18.24
N ARG A 35 15.47 5.27 -17.48
CA ARG A 35 14.80 3.98 -17.61
C ARG A 35 13.36 4.01 -17.08
N PHE A 36 12.56 3.02 -17.47
CA PHE A 36 11.28 2.77 -16.83
C PHE A 36 11.50 2.22 -15.41
N VAL A 37 10.72 2.72 -14.45
CA VAL A 37 10.78 2.32 -13.04
C VAL A 37 9.42 1.80 -12.60
N ASN A 38 9.41 0.61 -12.00
CA ASN A 38 8.22 0.07 -11.37
C ASN A 38 7.88 0.90 -10.11
N GLN A 39 6.60 1.09 -9.81
CA GLN A 39 6.17 1.84 -8.64
C GLN A 39 6.78 1.34 -7.32
N TYR A 40 6.95 0.03 -7.15
CA TYR A 40 7.52 -0.56 -5.94
C TYR A 40 9.05 -0.43 -5.84
N GLU A 41 9.74 0.01 -6.88
CA GLU A 41 11.12 0.43 -6.79
C GLU A 41 11.24 1.85 -6.20
N ALA A 42 10.35 2.75 -6.64
CA ALA A 42 10.40 4.17 -6.29
C ALA A 42 9.54 4.54 -5.07
N VAL A 43 8.64 3.65 -4.61
CA VAL A 43 7.73 3.91 -3.49
C VAL A 43 7.85 2.80 -2.46
N GLN A 44 8.17 3.18 -1.22
CA GLN A 44 8.17 2.28 -0.07
C GLN A 44 6.93 2.53 0.79
N LEU A 45 6.12 1.49 0.95
CA LEU A 45 4.89 1.55 1.72
C LEU A 45 5.18 1.47 3.21
N LEU A 46 4.63 2.40 3.96
CA LEU A 46 4.68 2.46 5.42
C LEU A 46 3.31 2.07 5.98
N PHE A 47 3.28 1.03 6.78
CA PHE A 47 2.04 0.49 7.31
C PHE A 47 1.68 1.19 8.63
N HIS A 48 0.54 1.88 8.63
CA HIS A 48 -0.02 2.49 9.83
C HIS A 48 -0.41 1.43 10.87
N PRO A 49 -0.35 1.71 12.22
CA PRO A 49 -0.75 0.75 13.24
C PRO A 49 -2.17 0.23 13.10
N PHE A 50 -3.04 0.96 12.40
CA PHE A 50 -4.38 0.50 12.05
C PHE A 50 -4.39 -0.84 11.30
N MET A 51 -3.36 -1.13 10.52
CA MET A 51 -3.20 -2.41 9.84
C MET A 51 -3.09 -3.60 10.80
N PHE A 52 -2.68 -3.38 12.05
CA PHE A 52 -2.67 -4.43 13.07
C PHE A 52 -4.07 -4.78 13.59
N THR A 53 -5.06 -3.89 13.41
CA THR A 53 -6.46 -4.18 13.72
C THR A 53 -7.15 -5.02 12.65
N ASN A 54 -6.54 -5.13 11.48
CA ASN A 54 -7.03 -5.91 10.34
C ASN A 54 -5.92 -6.89 9.92
N PRO A 55 -5.83 -8.06 10.54
CA PRO A 55 -4.71 -8.97 10.36
C PRO A 55 -4.60 -9.42 8.90
N LEU A 56 -3.38 -9.37 8.36
CA LEU A 56 -3.07 -9.95 7.06
C LEU A 56 -3.13 -11.47 7.18
N LEU A 57 -4.13 -12.08 6.58
CA LEU A 57 -4.29 -13.53 6.59
C LEU A 57 -3.17 -14.21 5.80
N GLN A 58 -2.81 -15.41 6.24
CA GLN A 58 -1.91 -16.31 5.52
C GLN A 58 -2.73 -17.32 4.70
N PRO A 59 -2.18 -17.85 3.58
CA PRO A 59 -2.84 -18.87 2.79
C PRO A 59 -3.25 -20.09 3.64
N GLY A 60 -4.52 -20.43 3.61
CA GLY A 60 -5.13 -21.52 4.39
C GLY A 60 -5.79 -21.08 5.70
N GLN A 61 -5.75 -19.81 6.05
CA GLN A 61 -6.55 -19.27 7.16
C GLN A 61 -7.96 -18.97 6.67
N GLU A 62 -8.95 -19.47 7.37
CA GLU A 62 -10.36 -19.35 7.01
C GLU A 62 -11.19 -18.85 8.19
N ASN A 63 -12.23 -18.07 7.89
CA ASN A 63 -13.19 -17.55 8.87
C ASN A 63 -12.56 -16.73 10.00
N VAL A 64 -11.55 -15.94 9.69
CA VAL A 64 -10.92 -15.02 10.65
C VAL A 64 -11.71 -13.71 10.70
N VAL A 65 -12.20 -13.34 11.87
CA VAL A 65 -12.96 -12.10 12.07
C VAL A 65 -11.99 -10.96 12.41
N ASN A 66 -12.07 -9.86 11.67
CA ASN A 66 -11.28 -8.67 11.91
C ASN A 66 -11.94 -7.72 12.93
N ALA A 67 -11.29 -6.59 13.23
CA ALA A 67 -11.79 -5.63 14.22
C ALA A 67 -13.09 -4.89 13.80
N TRP A 68 -13.49 -4.99 12.52
CA TRP A 68 -14.75 -4.46 12.01
C TRP A 68 -15.89 -5.50 12.06
N GLY A 69 -15.63 -6.69 12.57
CA GLY A 69 -16.57 -7.80 12.57
C GLY A 69 -16.67 -8.54 11.24
N VAL A 70 -15.87 -8.16 10.24
CA VAL A 70 -15.86 -8.82 8.92
C VAL A 70 -15.14 -10.15 9.01
N THR A 71 -15.83 -11.21 8.58
CA THR A 71 -15.21 -12.54 8.43
C THR A 71 -14.43 -12.62 7.12
N ASN A 72 -13.15 -12.91 7.20
CA ASN A 72 -12.26 -13.03 6.06
C ASN A 72 -11.74 -14.46 5.90
N THR A 73 -11.41 -14.83 4.68
CA THR A 73 -10.82 -16.13 4.34
C THR A 73 -9.70 -15.97 3.34
N PHE A 74 -8.66 -16.81 3.44
CA PHE A 74 -7.58 -16.90 2.47
C PHE A 74 -7.33 -18.37 2.11
N PRO A 75 -8.15 -18.97 1.24
CA PRO A 75 -7.94 -20.36 0.85
C PRO A 75 -6.60 -20.56 0.16
N LYS A 76 -6.04 -21.76 0.26
CA LYS A 76 -4.82 -22.12 -0.47
C LYS A 76 -5.07 -22.07 -1.98
N GLY A 77 -4.10 -21.54 -2.73
CA GLY A 77 -4.15 -21.51 -4.19
C GLY A 77 -4.87 -20.28 -4.79
N VAL A 78 -5.37 -19.38 -3.97
CA VAL A 78 -5.90 -18.08 -4.44
C VAL A 78 -4.89 -16.95 -4.18
N PRO A 79 -4.95 -15.83 -4.93
CA PRO A 79 -3.92 -14.78 -4.87
C PRO A 79 -4.02 -13.85 -3.64
N GLY A 80 -5.07 -13.97 -2.81
CA GLY A 80 -5.27 -13.08 -1.64
C GLY A 80 -6.43 -13.48 -0.77
N SER A 81 -6.60 -12.75 0.33
CA SER A 81 -7.74 -12.88 1.24
C SER A 81 -8.93 -12.06 0.75
N PHE A 82 -10.13 -12.48 1.09
CA PHE A 82 -11.37 -11.77 0.78
C PHE A 82 -12.42 -11.99 1.88
N PRO A 83 -13.40 -11.08 1.98
CA PRO A 83 -14.50 -11.23 2.93
C PRO A 83 -15.44 -12.37 2.52
N VAL A 84 -16.05 -12.99 3.51
CA VAL A 84 -17.03 -14.07 3.34
C VAL A 84 -18.44 -13.46 3.43
N HIS A 85 -19.15 -13.45 2.31
CA HIS A 85 -20.48 -12.83 2.19
C HIS A 85 -21.61 -13.85 2.19
N THR A 86 -21.58 -14.82 3.10
CA THR A 86 -22.77 -15.63 3.38
C THR A 86 -23.75 -14.85 4.26
N PRO A 87 -25.06 -15.11 4.18
CA PRO A 87 -26.06 -14.33 4.91
C PRO A 87 -25.85 -14.24 6.42
N ASP A 88 -25.23 -15.25 7.01
CA ASP A 88 -24.88 -15.29 8.44
C ASP A 88 -23.64 -14.44 8.78
N LYS A 89 -22.75 -14.17 7.81
CA LYS A 89 -21.45 -13.51 7.99
C LYS A 89 -21.39 -12.07 7.50
N ILE A 90 -22.35 -11.63 6.67
CA ILE A 90 -22.47 -10.23 6.30
C ILE A 90 -22.72 -9.40 7.56
N VAL A 91 -21.92 -8.35 7.77
CA VAL A 91 -22.01 -7.50 8.97
C VAL A 91 -23.28 -6.66 8.95
N VAL A 92 -23.49 -5.86 7.91
CA VAL A 92 -24.67 -4.99 7.76
C VAL A 92 -25.79 -5.78 7.11
N LYS A 93 -26.81 -6.10 7.88
CA LYS A 93 -27.99 -6.86 7.41
C LYS A 93 -29.03 -5.96 6.74
N ASP A 94 -29.16 -4.74 7.22
CA ASP A 94 -30.03 -3.72 6.71
C ASP A 94 -29.27 -2.39 6.65
N ILE A 95 -29.26 -1.77 5.48
CA ILE A 95 -28.53 -0.52 5.26
C ILE A 95 -29.15 0.66 5.99
N GLU A 96 -30.48 0.64 6.22
CA GLU A 96 -31.17 1.71 6.94
C GLU A 96 -30.74 1.75 8.41
N ASP A 97 -30.40 0.58 8.98
CA ASP A 97 -29.97 0.40 10.35
C ASP A 97 -28.45 0.18 10.50
N TRP A 98 -27.65 0.59 9.51
CA TRP A 98 -26.20 0.33 9.49
C TRP A 98 -25.45 0.72 10.77
N LYS A 99 -25.93 1.75 11.48
CA LYS A 99 -25.32 2.23 12.73
C LYS A 99 -25.38 1.22 13.86
N ASP A 100 -26.35 0.30 13.81
CA ASP A 100 -26.50 -0.74 14.82
C ASP A 100 -25.53 -1.91 14.60
N TYR A 101 -25.03 -2.05 13.36
CA TYR A 101 -24.11 -3.12 12.98
C TYR A 101 -22.64 -2.70 12.95
N VAL A 102 -22.35 -1.46 12.53
CA VAL A 102 -20.98 -1.02 12.28
C VAL A 102 -20.38 -0.37 13.52
N HIS A 103 -19.39 -1.02 14.09
CA HIS A 103 -18.61 -0.49 15.21
C HIS A 103 -17.17 -0.23 14.78
N ALA A 104 -16.78 1.05 14.70
CA ALA A 104 -15.42 1.41 14.35
C ALA A 104 -14.41 0.89 15.38
N PRO A 105 -13.34 0.23 14.97
CA PRO A 105 -12.30 -0.21 15.90
C PRO A 105 -11.60 0.96 16.56
N SER A 106 -10.98 0.71 17.73
CA SER A 106 -10.22 1.73 18.44
C SER A 106 -9.03 2.21 17.60
N LEU A 107 -8.86 3.52 17.51
CA LEU A 107 -7.68 4.17 16.90
C LEU A 107 -6.62 4.54 17.94
N LYS A 108 -6.74 4.04 19.17
CA LYS A 108 -5.73 4.25 20.21
C LYS A 108 -4.68 3.14 20.10
N PHE A 109 -3.48 3.53 19.73
CA PHE A 109 -2.35 2.62 19.56
C PHE A 109 -1.31 2.88 20.66
N THR A 110 -0.59 1.82 21.05
CA THR A 110 0.48 1.90 22.03
C THR A 110 1.72 2.58 21.46
N GLN A 111 2.61 3.05 22.33
CA GLN A 111 3.88 3.62 21.90
C GLN A 111 4.70 2.61 21.10
N ASP A 112 4.75 1.35 21.52
CA ASP A 112 5.48 0.29 20.82
C ASP A 112 4.97 0.10 19.36
N GLN A 113 3.65 0.21 19.15
CA GLN A 113 3.06 0.14 17.80
C GLN A 113 3.48 1.33 16.93
N TRP A 114 3.57 2.53 17.51
CA TRP A 114 4.07 3.71 16.81
C TRP A 114 5.59 3.62 16.57
N ASP A 115 6.35 3.06 17.49
CA ASP A 115 7.80 2.87 17.33
C ASP A 115 8.11 1.91 16.18
N MET A 116 7.27 0.87 15.96
CA MET A 116 7.37 0.00 14.80
C MET A 116 7.18 0.77 13.47
N VAL A 117 6.22 1.69 13.41
CA VAL A 117 6.01 2.53 12.22
C VAL A 117 7.17 3.50 12.02
N LYS A 118 7.66 4.08 13.11
CA LYS A 118 8.84 4.96 13.06
C LYS A 118 10.06 4.21 12.54
N ALA A 119 10.28 3.00 13.00
CA ALA A 119 11.40 2.18 12.53
C ALA A 119 11.29 1.88 11.02
N GLN A 120 10.07 1.60 10.49
CA GLN A 120 9.86 1.48 9.05
C GLN A 120 10.21 2.78 8.31
N TYR A 121 9.76 3.93 8.83
CA TYR A 121 10.04 5.23 8.24
C TYR A 121 11.54 5.55 8.20
N ASP A 122 12.24 5.28 9.28
CA ASP A 122 13.67 5.55 9.41
C ASP A 122 14.52 4.61 8.53
N ALA A 123 14.04 3.40 8.26
CA ALA A 123 14.72 2.42 7.42
C ALA A 123 14.69 2.75 5.92
N VAL A 124 13.76 3.61 5.48
CA VAL A 124 13.66 3.98 4.06
C VAL A 124 14.64 5.07 3.71
N ASP A 125 15.53 4.80 2.74
CA ASP A 125 16.38 5.85 2.14
C ASP A 125 15.51 6.78 1.28
N GLY A 126 15.31 8.00 1.77
CA GLY A 126 14.51 9.02 1.09
C GLY A 126 15.11 9.56 -0.20
N GLU A 127 16.39 9.29 -0.50
CA GLU A 127 17.02 9.63 -1.79
C GLU A 127 16.69 8.61 -2.86
N GLN A 128 16.45 7.34 -2.47
CA GLN A 128 16.15 6.24 -3.38
C GLN A 128 14.66 6.06 -3.63
N ALA A 129 13.80 6.32 -2.63
CA ALA A 129 12.37 6.05 -2.71
C ALA A 129 11.52 7.12 -2.01
N PHE A 130 10.27 7.24 -2.43
CA PHE A 130 9.24 7.95 -1.70
C PHE A 130 8.77 7.12 -0.50
N LYS A 131 8.57 7.77 0.62
CA LYS A 131 7.90 7.20 1.80
C LYS A 131 6.42 7.45 1.67
N ALA A 132 5.63 6.40 1.48
CA ALA A 132 4.19 6.50 1.25
C ALA A 132 3.41 5.77 2.34
N ALA A 133 2.50 6.46 3.02
CA ALA A 133 1.60 5.81 3.95
C ALA A 133 0.63 4.90 3.19
N PHE A 134 0.55 3.65 3.61
CA PHE A 134 -0.44 2.71 3.09
C PHE A 134 -1.71 2.77 3.94
N VAL A 135 -2.82 3.11 3.28
CA VAL A 135 -4.15 3.17 3.89
C VAL A 135 -5.08 2.25 3.10
N ALA A 136 -5.51 1.17 3.74
CA ALA A 136 -6.42 0.20 3.18
C ALA A 136 -7.32 -0.39 4.29
N PRO A 137 -8.52 -0.84 3.96
CA PRO A 137 -9.20 -0.70 2.66
C PRO A 137 -9.63 0.75 2.38
N GLY A 138 -9.88 1.07 1.11
CA GLY A 138 -10.53 2.31 0.71
C GLY A 138 -12.00 2.35 1.14
N LEU A 139 -12.67 3.51 1.02
CA LEU A 139 -14.05 3.67 1.48
C LEU A 139 -15.01 2.68 0.79
N PHE A 140 -14.93 2.55 -0.52
CA PHE A 140 -15.76 1.59 -1.26
C PHE A 140 -15.44 0.15 -0.85
N GLU A 141 -14.17 -0.20 -0.73
CA GLU A 141 -13.75 -1.54 -0.36
C GLU A 141 -14.21 -1.88 1.07
N GLN A 142 -14.12 -0.94 2.01
CA GLN A 142 -14.63 -1.12 3.36
C GLN A 142 -16.16 -1.33 3.38
N THR A 143 -16.91 -0.57 2.57
CA THR A 143 -18.35 -0.74 2.43
C THR A 143 -18.69 -2.11 1.86
N HIS A 144 -17.97 -2.53 0.80
CA HIS A 144 -18.11 -3.87 0.24
C HIS A 144 -17.83 -4.97 1.27
N HIS A 145 -16.81 -4.81 2.11
CA HIS A 145 -16.48 -5.79 3.15
C HIS A 145 -17.60 -5.93 4.19
N LEU A 146 -18.31 -4.84 4.49
CA LEU A 146 -19.36 -4.80 5.50
C LEU A 146 -20.74 -5.26 4.97
N CYS A 147 -21.05 -4.91 3.71
CA CYS A 147 -22.39 -5.01 3.14
C CYS A 147 -22.53 -6.02 2.00
N GLU A 148 -21.44 -6.65 1.53
CA GLU A 148 -21.30 -7.35 0.25
C GLU A 148 -21.42 -6.41 -0.98
N ILE A 149 -21.13 -6.93 -2.18
CA ILE A 149 -20.96 -6.06 -3.36
C ILE A 149 -22.27 -5.48 -3.89
N SER A 150 -23.34 -6.26 -3.88
CA SER A 150 -24.62 -5.80 -4.44
C SER A 150 -25.17 -4.62 -3.64
N LEU A 151 -25.15 -4.72 -2.33
CA LEU A 151 -25.66 -3.68 -1.44
C LEU A 151 -24.73 -2.45 -1.44
N SER A 152 -23.42 -2.64 -1.54
CA SER A 152 -22.47 -1.52 -1.59
C SER A 152 -22.53 -0.72 -2.89
N LEU A 153 -22.98 -1.32 -4.00
CA LEU A 153 -23.12 -0.64 -5.30
C LEU A 153 -24.46 0.12 -5.46
N ILE A 154 -25.49 -0.23 -4.69
CA ILE A 154 -26.81 0.41 -4.82
C ILE A 154 -26.79 1.88 -4.37
N HIS A 155 -25.81 2.26 -3.55
CA HIS A 155 -25.74 3.58 -2.90
C HIS A 155 -24.59 4.45 -3.40
N ILE A 156 -23.98 4.12 -4.54
CA ILE A 156 -23.05 4.96 -5.29
C ILE A 156 -23.80 5.59 -6.52
#